data_ab5960c8fd4b8cf4d6ebf00dba49f8d8
#
_entry.id   ab5960c8fd4b8cf4d6ebf00dba49f8d8
#
_cell.length_a   1.000
_cell.length_b   1.000
_cell.length_c   1.000
_cell.angle_alpha   90.00
_cell.angle_beta   90.00
_cell.angle_gamma   90.00
#
_symmetry.space_group_name_H-M   'P 1'
#
loop_
_entity.id
_entity.type
_entity.pdbx_description
1 polymer ?
#
loop_
_entity_poly.entity_id
_entity_poly.type
_entity_poly.pdbx_seq_one_letter_code
_entity_poly.pdbx_strand_id
1 'polypeptide(L)'
;MVLPESVIDKSLNSRLLQQIRRNGSQNRVTAYIIFMIRRKIMDQIGIIAEFNPLHTGHAHLIRTVRERYGKEAVITVIMSGSFVQRGEPAFFDKFDRTTFALSCGCDLVFELPTLYTLSYASTFAAGAARLAASVGVSTLVCGSEQGSGSLYEKLARRAESQLVQTRLKEALNHRVSYGQALLTALQ
;
A
#
# COMPACT_ATOMS: atom_id res chain seq x y z
N MET A 1 0.06 -5.60 19.07
CA MET A 1 -0.15 -4.75 20.25
C MET A 1 -0.11 -3.31 19.74
N VAL A 2 -1.27 -2.70 19.56
CA VAL A 2 -1.42 -1.31 19.10
C VAL A 2 -1.38 -0.44 20.34
N LEU A 3 -0.39 0.45 20.44
CA LEU A 3 -0.34 1.44 21.52
C LEU A 3 -1.46 2.47 21.28
N PRO A 4 -2.19 2.90 22.32
CA PRO A 4 -3.28 3.86 22.16
C PRO A 4 -2.73 5.25 21.74
N GLU A 5 -3.47 5.93 20.87
CA GLU A 5 -3.16 7.26 20.30
C GLU A 5 -2.95 8.38 21.33
N SER A 6 -3.23 8.15 22.61
CA SER A 6 -3.21 9.15 23.67
C SER A 6 -1.82 9.52 24.22
N VAL A 7 -0.73 8.89 23.75
CA VAL A 7 0.63 9.09 24.32
C VAL A 7 1.50 10.07 23.53
N ILE A 8 1.02 10.58 22.40
CA ILE A 8 1.82 11.54 21.60
C ILE A 8 1.28 12.95 21.78
N ASP A 9 1.88 13.68 22.73
CA ASP A 9 1.61 15.11 22.93
C ASP A 9 2.07 15.89 21.69
N LYS A 10 1.09 16.29 20.84
CA LYS A 10 1.33 17.12 19.64
C LYS A 10 1.99 18.47 19.99
N SER A 11 1.82 18.96 21.23
CA SER A 11 2.41 20.22 21.70
C SER A 11 3.91 20.11 21.97
N LEU A 12 4.36 18.96 22.47
CA LEU A 12 5.77 18.67 22.72
C LEU A 12 6.56 18.59 21.41
N ASN A 13 5.96 17.98 20.39
CA ASN A 13 6.56 17.86 19.07
C ASN A 13 6.73 19.20 18.35
N SER A 14 5.76 20.11 18.47
CA SER A 14 5.84 21.45 17.86
C SER A 14 6.94 22.29 18.49
N ARG A 15 7.12 22.21 19.81
CA ARG A 15 8.18 22.91 20.56
C ARG A 15 9.57 22.36 20.22
N LEU A 16 9.71 21.02 20.14
CA LEU A 16 10.97 20.37 19.78
C LEU A 16 11.41 20.74 18.35
N LEU A 17 10.48 20.75 17.40
CA LEU A 17 10.74 21.16 16.02
C LEU A 17 11.12 22.64 15.90
N GLN A 18 10.50 23.53 16.68
CA GLN A 18 10.89 24.94 16.74
C GLN A 18 12.29 25.14 17.33
N GLN A 19 12.64 24.38 18.36
CA GLN A 19 13.96 24.44 19.00
C GLN A 19 15.07 23.91 18.09
N ILE A 20 14.80 22.86 17.32
CA ILE A 20 15.72 22.30 16.33
C ILE A 20 15.93 23.27 15.15
N ARG A 21 14.87 23.95 14.68
CA ARG A 21 14.97 25.00 13.65
C ARG A 21 15.81 26.20 14.09
N ARG A 22 15.75 26.59 15.37
CA ARG A 22 16.51 27.72 15.92
C ARG A 22 18.01 27.43 16.06
N ASN A 23 18.39 26.18 16.27
CA ASN A 23 19.78 25.80 16.51
C ASN A 23 20.62 25.51 15.25
N GLY A 24 20.08 25.76 14.05
CA GLY A 24 20.81 25.80 12.78
C GLY A 24 21.81 24.65 12.54
N SER A 25 21.53 23.44 13.03
CA SER A 25 22.52 22.38 13.01
C SER A 25 22.64 21.75 11.62
N GLN A 26 23.79 21.93 10.99
CA GLN A 26 24.21 21.21 9.79
C GLN A 26 24.54 19.73 10.04
N ASN A 27 24.10 19.16 11.15
CA ASN A 27 24.50 17.83 11.56
C ASN A 27 23.58 16.78 10.91
N ARG A 28 24.17 15.85 10.14
CA ARG A 28 23.50 14.72 9.51
C ARG A 28 22.66 13.89 10.49
N VAL A 29 23.09 13.78 11.74
CA VAL A 29 22.36 13.07 12.82
C VAL A 29 21.05 13.77 13.15
N THR A 30 21.04 15.10 13.25
CA THR A 30 19.83 15.89 13.52
C THR A 30 18.85 15.79 12.35
N ALA A 31 19.35 15.86 11.11
CA ALA A 31 18.52 15.65 9.93
C ALA A 31 17.90 14.25 9.90
N TYR A 32 18.67 13.22 10.27
CA TYR A 32 18.19 11.85 10.38
C TYR A 32 17.15 11.68 11.49
N ILE A 33 17.37 12.27 12.67
CA ILE A 33 16.41 12.26 13.78
C ILE A 33 15.11 12.98 13.38
N ILE A 34 15.20 14.14 12.72
CA ILE A 34 14.02 14.86 12.20
C ILE A 34 13.28 14.01 11.18
N PHE A 35 14.00 13.36 10.26
CA PHE A 35 13.42 12.45 9.28
C PHE A 35 12.72 11.27 9.98
N MET A 36 13.35 10.65 10.97
CA MET A 36 12.76 9.53 11.73
C MET A 36 11.54 9.95 12.55
N ILE A 37 11.58 11.15 13.18
CA ILE A 37 10.44 11.73 13.91
C ILE A 37 9.30 12.04 12.93
N ARG A 38 9.58 12.68 11.80
CA ARG A 38 8.56 12.95 10.75
C ARG A 38 7.95 11.66 10.23
N ARG A 39 8.76 10.65 9.96
CA ARG A 39 8.29 9.33 9.52
C ARG A 39 7.32 8.68 10.52
N LYS A 40 7.47 8.96 11.82
CA LYS A 40 6.59 8.45 12.89
C LYS A 40 5.32 9.27 13.09
N ILE A 41 5.28 10.52 12.57
CA ILE A 41 4.19 11.50 12.79
C ILE A 41 3.29 11.61 11.55
N MET A 42 3.78 11.28 10.37
CA MET A 42 3.02 11.40 9.14
C MET A 42 2.34 10.08 8.81
N ASP A 43 1.06 10.16 8.47
CA ASP A 43 0.34 9.00 7.94
C ASP A 43 0.99 8.54 6.64
N GLN A 44 1.48 7.31 6.61
CA GLN A 44 2.04 6.71 5.40
C GLN A 44 1.00 5.78 4.78
N ILE A 45 0.41 6.26 3.70
CA ILE A 45 -0.68 5.60 3.01
C ILE A 45 -0.11 4.86 1.80
N GLY A 46 -0.34 3.56 1.74
CA GLY A 46 0.11 2.72 0.63
C GLY A 46 -1.00 2.42 -0.36
N ILE A 47 -0.66 2.44 -1.64
CA ILE A 47 -1.49 1.97 -2.73
C ILE A 47 -0.70 0.88 -3.46
N ILE A 48 -1.27 -0.31 -3.61
CA ILE A 48 -0.71 -1.38 -4.43
C ILE A 48 -1.39 -1.29 -5.79
N ALA A 49 -0.61 -1.06 -6.86
CA ALA A 49 -1.15 -0.86 -8.20
C ALA A 49 -0.18 -1.28 -9.30
N GLU A 50 -0.70 -1.55 -10.47
CA GLU A 50 0.11 -1.79 -11.67
C GLU A 50 0.18 -0.55 -12.57
N PHE A 51 -0.86 0.30 -12.55
CA PHE A 51 -1.02 1.46 -13.43
C PHE A 51 -0.75 1.12 -14.90
N ASN A 52 -1.43 0.12 -15.41
CA ASN A 52 -1.19 -0.45 -16.74
C ASN A 52 -2.38 -0.29 -17.73
N PRO A 53 -2.66 0.94 -18.21
CA PRO A 53 -2.10 2.23 -17.83
C PRO A 53 -2.76 2.85 -16.58
N LEU A 54 -2.20 3.96 -16.10
CA LEU A 54 -2.86 4.82 -15.13
C LEU A 54 -4.07 5.50 -15.81
N HIS A 55 -5.23 5.45 -15.18
CA HIS A 55 -6.48 6.00 -15.72
C HIS A 55 -7.24 6.84 -14.69
N THR A 56 -8.36 7.44 -15.08
CA THR A 56 -9.15 8.36 -14.25
C THR A 56 -9.59 7.77 -12.91
N GLY A 57 -9.89 6.46 -12.85
CA GLY A 57 -10.22 5.76 -11.60
C GLY A 57 -9.04 5.72 -10.62
N HIS A 58 -7.82 5.52 -11.11
CA HIS A 58 -6.62 5.58 -10.28
C HIS A 58 -6.36 7.01 -9.78
N ALA A 59 -6.49 8.01 -10.65
CA ALA A 59 -6.36 9.42 -10.29
C ALA A 59 -7.43 9.84 -9.25
N HIS A 60 -8.65 9.32 -9.38
CA HIS A 60 -9.71 9.54 -8.39
C HIS A 60 -9.35 8.94 -7.03
N LEU A 61 -8.85 7.69 -6.99
CA LEU A 61 -8.40 7.04 -5.75
C LEU A 61 -7.31 7.88 -5.06
N ILE A 62 -6.27 8.28 -5.79
CA ILE A 62 -5.16 9.09 -5.25
C ILE A 62 -5.68 10.40 -4.68
N ARG A 63 -6.56 11.10 -5.40
CA ARG A 63 -7.18 12.35 -4.94
C ARG A 63 -8.01 12.14 -3.67
N THR A 64 -8.85 11.10 -3.63
CA THR A 64 -9.66 10.76 -2.45
C THR A 64 -8.79 10.46 -1.23
N VAL A 65 -7.68 9.76 -1.42
CA VAL A 65 -6.69 9.52 -0.35
C VAL A 65 -6.11 10.85 0.14
N ARG A 66 -5.71 11.72 -0.79
CA ARG A 66 -5.16 13.04 -0.44
C ARG A 66 -6.16 13.93 0.31
N GLU A 67 -7.42 13.93 -0.10
CA GLU A 67 -8.51 14.66 0.57
C GLU A 67 -8.76 14.13 1.99
N ARG A 68 -8.74 12.80 2.16
CA ARG A 68 -9.02 12.15 3.44
C ARG A 68 -7.90 12.30 4.47
N TYR A 69 -6.65 12.16 4.05
CA TYR A 69 -5.49 12.13 4.94
C TYR A 69 -4.70 13.45 4.97
N GLY A 70 -5.05 14.40 4.11
CA GLY A 70 -4.45 15.73 4.07
C GLY A 70 -3.13 15.81 3.31
N LYS A 71 -2.59 17.04 3.23
CA LYS A 71 -1.38 17.34 2.46
C LYS A 71 -0.10 16.78 3.07
N GLU A 72 -0.10 16.56 4.37
CA GLU A 72 1.06 16.07 5.12
C GLU A 72 1.21 14.54 5.06
N ALA A 73 0.17 13.81 4.65
CA ALA A 73 0.24 12.37 4.46
C ALA A 73 1.18 12.03 3.28
N VAL A 74 1.95 10.95 3.42
CA VAL A 74 2.81 10.44 2.34
C VAL A 74 2.08 9.33 1.62
N ILE A 75 1.76 9.54 0.33
CA ILE A 75 1.14 8.54 -0.53
C ILE A 75 2.23 7.75 -1.23
N THR A 76 2.41 6.50 -0.80
CA THR A 76 3.40 5.57 -1.32
C THR A 76 2.74 4.53 -2.22
N VAL A 77 3.24 4.38 -3.43
CA VAL A 77 2.78 3.33 -4.36
C VAL A 77 3.77 2.17 -4.38
N ILE A 78 3.26 0.96 -4.26
CA ILE A 78 3.99 -0.28 -4.57
C ILE A 78 3.53 -0.72 -5.95
N MET A 79 4.40 -0.61 -6.95
CA MET A 79 4.06 -0.78 -8.36
C MET A 79 4.85 -1.94 -8.98
N SER A 80 4.18 -2.71 -9.85
CA SER A 80 4.88 -3.70 -10.68
C SER A 80 5.92 -3.04 -11.59
N GLY A 81 7.01 -3.77 -11.85
CA GLY A 81 8.09 -3.31 -12.72
C GLY A 81 7.75 -3.38 -14.21
N SER A 82 8.65 -3.93 -15.02
CA SER A 82 8.46 -4.03 -16.48
C SER A 82 7.38 -5.02 -16.91
N PHE A 83 6.95 -5.90 -16.02
CA PHE A 83 5.88 -6.87 -16.24
C PHE A 83 4.73 -6.62 -15.27
N VAL A 84 3.53 -7.03 -15.65
CA VAL A 84 2.34 -7.03 -14.80
C VAL A 84 2.06 -8.43 -14.24
N GLN A 85 1.19 -8.53 -13.26
CA GLN A 85 0.91 -9.78 -12.52
C GLN A 85 0.45 -10.93 -13.44
N ARG A 86 -0.17 -10.62 -14.55
CA ARG A 86 -0.59 -11.62 -15.56
C ARG A 86 0.56 -12.16 -16.42
N GLY A 87 1.79 -11.68 -16.23
CA GLY A 87 2.97 -12.12 -16.97
C GLY A 87 3.21 -11.38 -18.28
N GLU A 88 2.40 -10.39 -18.60
CA GLU A 88 2.53 -9.57 -19.80
C GLU A 88 3.49 -8.40 -19.56
N PRO A 89 4.19 -7.92 -20.60
CA PRO A 89 4.90 -6.63 -20.52
C PRO A 89 3.93 -5.50 -20.20
N ALA A 90 4.35 -4.56 -19.38
CA ALA A 90 3.57 -3.38 -19.10
C ALA A 90 3.42 -2.51 -20.36
N PHE A 91 2.27 -1.85 -20.53
CA PHE A 91 1.96 -1.01 -21.70
C PHE A 91 2.91 0.21 -21.82
N PHE A 92 3.22 0.84 -20.69
CA PHE A 92 4.26 1.86 -20.56
C PHE A 92 5.40 1.32 -19.70
N ASP A 93 6.60 1.82 -19.89
CA ASP A 93 7.71 1.46 -19.04
C ASP A 93 7.49 1.92 -17.57
N LYS A 94 8.28 1.39 -16.66
CA LYS A 94 8.11 1.68 -15.24
C LYS A 94 8.41 3.13 -14.88
N PHE A 95 9.26 3.82 -15.63
CA PHE A 95 9.63 5.21 -15.37
C PHE A 95 8.52 6.16 -15.80
N ASP A 96 7.88 5.91 -16.95
CA ASP A 96 6.71 6.64 -17.41
C ASP A 96 5.54 6.47 -16.42
N ARG A 97 5.26 5.23 -16.01
CA ARG A 97 4.20 4.95 -15.02
C ARG A 97 4.48 5.61 -13.67
N THR A 98 5.75 5.64 -13.24
CA THR A 98 6.17 6.38 -12.06
C THR A 98 5.91 7.87 -12.21
N THR A 99 6.27 8.46 -13.35
CA THR A 99 6.02 9.88 -13.65
C THR A 99 4.53 10.20 -13.62
N PHE A 100 3.69 9.34 -14.20
CA PHE A 100 2.23 9.50 -14.15
C PHE A 100 1.70 9.45 -12.72
N ALA A 101 2.15 8.49 -11.91
CA ALA A 101 1.73 8.36 -10.51
C ALA A 101 2.10 9.59 -9.68
N LEU A 102 3.33 10.08 -9.81
CA LEU A 102 3.79 11.29 -9.13
C LEU A 102 3.01 12.52 -9.59
N SER A 103 2.75 12.66 -10.89
CA SER A 103 1.94 13.75 -11.45
C SER A 103 0.49 13.73 -10.98
N CYS A 104 -0.05 12.55 -10.62
CA CYS A 104 -1.37 12.40 -10.02
C CYS A 104 -1.42 12.69 -8.51
N GLY A 105 -0.27 12.97 -7.87
CA GLY A 105 -0.22 13.37 -6.46
C GLY A 105 0.28 12.30 -5.50
N CYS A 106 0.88 11.22 -5.99
CA CYS A 106 1.68 10.31 -5.17
C CYS A 106 3.02 10.96 -4.80
N ASP A 107 3.60 10.56 -3.68
CA ASP A 107 4.85 11.12 -3.18
C ASP A 107 6.04 10.17 -3.41
N LEU A 108 5.79 8.86 -3.34
CA LEU A 108 6.82 7.83 -3.50
C LEU A 108 6.29 6.67 -4.34
N VAL A 109 7.16 6.09 -5.16
CA VAL A 109 6.88 4.86 -5.92
C VAL A 109 8.00 3.87 -5.68
N PHE A 110 7.65 2.66 -5.22
CA PHE A 110 8.57 1.54 -5.06
C PHE A 110 8.23 0.44 -6.05
N GLU A 111 9.23 -0.10 -6.71
CA GLU A 111 9.07 -1.24 -7.60
C GLU A 111 8.92 -2.52 -6.80
N LEU A 112 7.84 -3.27 -7.05
CA LEU A 112 7.69 -4.63 -6.53
C LEU A 112 8.65 -5.55 -7.28
N PRO A 113 9.51 -6.32 -6.58
CA PRO A 113 10.42 -7.24 -7.25
C PRO A 113 9.69 -8.20 -8.19
N THR A 114 10.26 -8.43 -9.37
CA THR A 114 9.67 -9.23 -10.46
C THR A 114 9.22 -10.62 -10.00
N LEU A 115 9.94 -11.22 -9.04
CA LEU A 115 9.58 -12.50 -8.45
C LEU A 115 8.17 -12.50 -7.84
N TYR A 116 7.80 -11.42 -7.16
CA TYR A 116 6.44 -11.25 -6.62
C TYR A 116 5.44 -10.84 -7.70
N THR A 117 5.87 -9.98 -8.63
CA THR A 117 5.01 -9.51 -9.72
C THR A 117 4.50 -10.67 -10.59
N LEU A 118 5.37 -11.60 -10.96
CA LEU A 118 5.03 -12.75 -11.83
C LEU A 118 4.48 -13.95 -11.05
N SER A 119 4.07 -13.76 -9.82
CA SER A 119 3.50 -14.83 -8.99
C SER A 119 1.97 -14.85 -9.03
N TYR A 120 1.38 -15.86 -8.38
CA TYR A 120 -0.06 -15.88 -8.12
C TYR A 120 -0.52 -14.66 -7.35
N ALA A 121 -1.78 -14.26 -7.53
CA ALA A 121 -2.36 -13.05 -6.91
C ALA A 121 -2.13 -12.97 -5.39
N SER A 122 -2.19 -14.09 -4.68
CA SER A 122 -1.92 -14.16 -3.24
C SER A 122 -0.47 -13.83 -2.89
N THR A 123 0.49 -14.35 -3.66
CA THR A 123 1.94 -14.09 -3.46
C THR A 123 2.29 -12.66 -3.86
N PHE A 124 1.70 -12.16 -4.96
CA PHE A 124 1.79 -10.76 -5.37
C PHE A 124 1.34 -9.83 -4.23
N ALA A 125 0.12 -10.05 -3.72
CA ALA A 125 -0.45 -9.25 -2.66
C ALA A 125 0.38 -9.29 -1.36
N ALA A 126 0.82 -10.49 -0.96
CA ALA A 126 1.66 -10.68 0.22
C ALA A 126 3.03 -10.00 0.08
N GLY A 127 3.67 -10.12 -1.09
CA GLY A 127 4.95 -9.47 -1.38
C GLY A 127 4.81 -7.95 -1.37
N ALA A 128 3.76 -7.42 -2.01
CA ALA A 128 3.49 -5.98 -2.03
C ALA A 128 3.17 -5.43 -0.63
N ALA A 129 2.38 -6.14 0.18
CA ALA A 129 2.08 -5.74 1.54
C ALA A 129 3.32 -5.75 2.45
N ARG A 130 4.20 -6.75 2.30
CA ARG A 130 5.48 -6.81 3.03
C ARG A 130 6.41 -5.66 2.65
N LEU A 131 6.52 -5.36 1.35
CA LEU A 131 7.32 -4.24 0.88
C LEU A 131 6.74 -2.92 1.43
N ALA A 132 5.42 -2.71 1.33
CA ALA A 132 4.74 -1.55 1.90
C ALA A 132 5.07 -1.38 3.39
N ALA A 133 4.92 -2.44 4.19
CA ALA A 133 5.26 -2.41 5.61
C ALA A 133 6.73 -2.09 5.86
N SER A 134 7.66 -2.64 5.07
CA SER A 134 9.10 -2.41 5.22
C SER A 134 9.51 -0.96 4.95
N VAL A 135 8.79 -0.26 4.06
CA VAL A 135 9.04 1.16 3.76
C VAL A 135 8.24 2.10 4.65
N GLY A 136 7.48 1.57 5.62
CA GLY A 136 6.83 2.34 6.67
C GLY A 136 5.36 2.69 6.40
N VAL A 137 4.73 2.08 5.41
CA VAL A 137 3.28 2.22 5.18
C VAL A 137 2.53 1.67 6.39
N SER A 138 1.64 2.49 6.95
CA SER A 138 0.79 2.14 8.10
C SER A 138 -0.63 1.77 7.69
N THR A 139 -1.09 2.27 6.56
CA THR A 139 -2.44 2.06 6.05
C THR A 139 -2.40 1.74 4.57
N LEU A 140 -2.98 0.59 4.18
CA LEU A 140 -3.19 0.27 2.76
C LEU A 140 -4.59 0.73 2.32
N VAL A 141 -4.65 1.35 1.16
CA VAL A 141 -5.90 1.80 0.54
C VAL A 141 -6.04 1.15 -0.83
N CYS A 142 -7.23 0.65 -1.11
CA CYS A 142 -7.60 0.12 -2.42
C CYS A 142 -8.96 0.69 -2.85
N GLY A 143 -9.18 0.76 -4.16
CA GLY A 143 -10.49 1.05 -4.72
C GLY A 143 -11.41 -0.16 -4.58
N SER A 144 -12.70 0.09 -4.33
CA SER A 144 -13.73 -0.95 -4.27
C SER A 144 -15.07 -0.38 -4.73
N GLU A 145 -15.75 -1.12 -5.58
CA GLU A 145 -17.10 -0.75 -6.03
C GLU A 145 -18.14 -0.85 -4.89
N GLN A 146 -17.94 -1.77 -3.94
CA GLN A 146 -18.86 -2.00 -2.82
C GLN A 146 -18.52 -1.21 -1.55
N GLY A 147 -17.36 -0.59 -1.48
CA GLY A 147 -16.98 0.42 -0.48
C GLY A 147 -16.92 -0.02 0.98
N SER A 148 -17.06 -1.31 1.33
CA SER A 148 -17.11 -1.76 2.72
C SER A 148 -15.82 -2.48 3.15
N GLY A 149 -14.92 -1.77 3.81
CA GLY A 149 -13.69 -2.36 4.38
C GLY A 149 -13.99 -3.49 5.39
N SER A 150 -15.04 -3.35 6.18
CA SER A 150 -15.46 -4.39 7.16
C SER A 150 -15.93 -5.68 6.50
N LEU A 151 -16.53 -5.60 5.32
CA LEU A 151 -16.92 -6.78 4.54
C LEU A 151 -15.67 -7.52 4.06
N TYR A 152 -14.69 -6.80 3.50
CA TYR A 152 -13.45 -7.42 3.04
C TYR A 152 -12.65 -8.06 4.17
N GLU A 153 -12.61 -7.43 5.35
CA GLU A 153 -11.96 -8.03 6.52
C GLU A 153 -12.65 -9.34 6.96
N LYS A 154 -13.97 -9.37 7.00
CA LYS A 154 -14.73 -10.59 7.30
C LYS A 154 -14.47 -11.69 6.27
N LEU A 155 -14.47 -11.34 4.98
CA LEU A 155 -14.19 -12.28 3.91
C LEU A 155 -12.75 -12.80 3.98
N ALA A 156 -11.78 -11.95 4.27
CA ALA A 156 -10.38 -12.36 4.43
C ALA A 156 -10.22 -13.34 5.59
N ARG A 157 -10.76 -13.02 6.78
CA ARG A 157 -10.76 -13.93 7.94
C ARG A 157 -11.42 -15.27 7.63
N ARG A 158 -12.55 -15.24 6.91
CA ARG A 158 -13.24 -16.47 6.50
C ARG A 158 -12.39 -17.27 5.51
N ALA A 159 -11.77 -16.61 4.54
CA ALA A 159 -10.89 -17.25 3.55
C ALA A 159 -9.69 -17.96 4.21
N GLU A 160 -9.17 -17.44 5.32
CA GLU A 160 -8.05 -18.04 6.07
C GLU A 160 -8.48 -19.25 6.93
N SER A 161 -9.79 -19.49 7.10
CA SER A 161 -10.26 -20.61 7.92
C SER A 161 -9.90 -21.96 7.30
N GLN A 162 -9.58 -22.95 8.16
CA GLN A 162 -9.18 -24.29 7.73
C GLN A 162 -10.22 -24.94 6.79
N LEU A 163 -11.50 -24.71 7.06
CA LEU A 163 -12.59 -25.25 6.24
C LEU A 163 -12.54 -24.70 4.81
N VAL A 164 -12.40 -23.36 4.66
CA VAL A 164 -12.35 -22.72 3.34
C VAL A 164 -11.08 -23.09 2.61
N GLN A 165 -9.94 -23.19 3.29
CA GLN A 165 -8.68 -23.63 2.69
C GLN A 165 -8.75 -25.06 2.15
N THR A 166 -9.44 -25.96 2.85
CA THR A 166 -9.66 -27.35 2.38
C THR A 166 -10.54 -27.35 1.12
N ARG A 167 -11.69 -26.67 1.16
CA ARG A 167 -12.60 -26.55 0.01
C ARG A 167 -11.94 -25.88 -1.19
N LEU A 168 -11.08 -24.86 -0.95
CA LEU A 168 -10.35 -24.17 -2.00
C LEU A 168 -9.39 -25.15 -2.73
N LYS A 169 -8.65 -25.97 -1.99
CA LYS A 169 -7.77 -27.01 -2.57
C LYS A 169 -8.56 -28.00 -3.41
N GLU A 170 -9.71 -28.44 -2.92
CA GLU A 170 -10.61 -29.34 -3.66
C GLU A 170 -11.12 -28.68 -4.94
N ALA A 171 -11.61 -27.45 -4.86
CA ALA A 171 -12.12 -26.71 -6.01
C ALA A 171 -11.03 -26.48 -7.09
N LEU A 172 -9.78 -26.20 -6.69
CA LEU A 172 -8.67 -26.02 -7.62
C LEU A 172 -8.32 -27.29 -8.43
N ASN A 173 -8.63 -28.48 -7.92
CA ASN A 173 -8.45 -29.73 -8.65
C ASN A 173 -9.37 -29.85 -9.89
N HIS A 174 -10.43 -29.04 -9.96
CA HIS A 174 -11.39 -29.02 -11.07
C HIS A 174 -11.01 -28.06 -12.21
N ARG A 175 -9.75 -27.60 -12.29
CA ARG A 175 -9.23 -26.71 -13.36
C ARG A 175 -9.99 -25.38 -13.51
N VAL A 176 -10.56 -24.88 -12.46
CA VAL A 176 -11.18 -23.53 -12.41
C VAL A 176 -10.16 -22.47 -12.03
N SER A 177 -10.46 -21.19 -12.32
CA SER A 177 -9.59 -20.09 -11.89
C SER A 177 -9.57 -19.98 -10.37
N TYR A 178 -8.47 -19.44 -9.81
CA TYR A 178 -8.35 -19.22 -8.35
C TYR A 178 -9.52 -18.40 -7.78
N GLY A 179 -9.94 -17.33 -8.49
CA GLY A 179 -11.07 -16.50 -8.07
C GLY A 179 -12.37 -17.30 -7.99
N GLN A 180 -12.63 -18.16 -8.98
CA GLN A 180 -13.81 -19.00 -9.02
C GLN A 180 -13.79 -20.11 -7.95
N ALA A 181 -12.62 -20.73 -7.75
CA ALA A 181 -12.42 -21.70 -6.67
C ALA A 181 -12.63 -21.07 -5.29
N LEU A 182 -12.11 -19.85 -5.06
CA LEU A 182 -12.28 -19.13 -3.80
C LEU A 182 -13.73 -18.74 -3.55
N LEU A 183 -14.46 -18.26 -4.56
CA LEU A 183 -15.89 -17.96 -4.44
C LEU A 183 -16.70 -19.20 -4.05
N THR A 184 -16.41 -20.35 -4.71
CA THR A 184 -17.05 -21.64 -4.38
C THR A 184 -16.74 -22.08 -2.95
N ALA A 185 -15.49 -21.90 -2.51
CA ALA A 185 -15.07 -22.30 -1.16
C ALA A 185 -15.65 -21.42 -0.04
N LEU A 186 -15.99 -20.18 -0.36
CA LEU A 186 -16.59 -19.23 0.59
C LEU A 186 -18.11 -19.41 0.79
N GLN A 187 -18.77 -20.11 -0.10
CA GLN A 187 -20.18 -20.52 0.03
C GLN A 187 -20.35 -21.65 1.05
#